data_3c025606bdbb241b3dd0a8ad7bd4e5df
#
_entry.id   3c025606bdbb241b3dd0a8ad7bd4e5df
#
_cell.length_a   1.000
_cell.length_b   1.000
_cell.length_c   1.000
_cell.angle_alpha   90.00
_cell.angle_beta   90.00
_cell.angle_gamma   90.00
#
_symmetry.space_group_name_H-M   'P 1'
#
loop_
_entity.id
_entity.type
_entity.pdbx_description
1 polymer ?
#
loop_
_entity_poly.entity_id
_entity_poly.type
_entity_poly.pdbx_seq_one_letter_code
_entity_poly.pdbx_strand_id
1 'polypeptide(L)'
;FFKLDIGQENSIDLFLKQGIKIFKNIDAAVHCAYPRTNKSAIPFEDLNIEIITQDLKMQLAASIIFSQKIIKYFKLQGYGNLIHISSIQGLSAPKFSHYEGTEMISPIQYSAIKSGIISITKYLAKYLTNKSIRVNCVAPGGILGQQQESFLRKYNESCTSKGMLDPQDVVGTILFLISDESKYINGLL
;
A
#
# COMPACT_ATOMS: atom_id res chain seq x y z
N PHE A 1 -5.70 20.17 -2.51
CA PHE A 1 -5.14 19.18 -1.57
C PHE A 1 -5.90 19.24 -0.26
N PHE A 2 -6.21 18.08 0.32
CA PHE A 2 -6.81 17.94 1.65
C PHE A 2 -5.86 17.15 2.53
N LYS A 3 -5.77 17.56 3.80
CA LYS A 3 -5.02 16.79 4.79
C LYS A 3 -5.82 15.55 5.15
N LEU A 4 -5.19 14.38 5.09
CA LEU A 4 -5.75 13.11 5.50
C LEU A 4 -4.80 12.41 6.46
N ASP A 5 -5.30 12.07 7.64
CA ASP A 5 -4.65 11.14 8.57
C ASP A 5 -5.42 9.82 8.56
N ILE A 6 -4.85 8.79 7.96
CA ILE A 6 -5.49 7.47 7.83
C ILE A 6 -5.62 6.73 9.18
N GLY A 7 -4.86 7.14 10.19
CA GLY A 7 -4.96 6.61 11.55
C GLY A 7 -6.15 7.15 12.34
N GLN A 8 -6.88 8.13 11.78
CA GLN A 8 -8.01 8.79 12.43
C GLN A 8 -9.27 8.64 11.58
N GLU A 9 -10.25 7.87 12.07
CA GLU A 9 -11.51 7.62 11.33
C GLU A 9 -12.23 8.91 10.93
N ASN A 10 -12.31 9.89 11.84
CA ASN A 10 -12.93 11.17 11.56
C ASN A 10 -12.23 11.94 10.43
N SER A 11 -10.89 11.81 10.30
CA SER A 11 -10.13 12.42 9.21
C SER A 11 -10.51 11.81 7.86
N ILE A 12 -10.71 10.49 7.80
CA ILE A 12 -11.15 9.80 6.59
C ILE A 12 -12.56 10.25 6.21
N ASP A 13 -13.48 10.32 7.18
CA ASP A 13 -14.87 10.76 6.94
C ASP A 13 -14.93 12.21 6.43
N LEU A 14 -14.13 13.12 6.99
CA LEU A 14 -14.04 14.50 6.52
C LEU A 14 -13.45 14.60 5.13
N PHE A 15 -12.38 13.84 4.84
CA PHE A 15 -11.77 13.77 3.52
C PHE A 15 -12.78 13.34 2.45
N LEU A 16 -13.54 12.27 2.71
CA LEU A 16 -14.58 11.78 1.79
C LEU A 16 -15.68 12.83 1.59
N LYS A 17 -16.20 13.43 2.68
CA LYS A 17 -17.23 14.49 2.59
C LYS A 17 -16.76 15.67 1.75
N GLN A 18 -15.52 16.10 1.91
CA GLN A 18 -14.96 17.21 1.14
C GLN A 18 -14.80 16.85 -0.33
N GLY A 19 -14.28 15.66 -0.63
CA GLY A 19 -14.14 15.15 -2.00
C GLY A 19 -15.49 15.09 -2.71
N ILE A 20 -16.49 14.48 -2.09
CA ILE A 20 -17.86 14.37 -2.64
C ILE A 20 -18.50 15.75 -2.86
N LYS A 21 -18.31 16.69 -1.92
CA LYS A 21 -18.85 18.06 -2.06
C LYS A 21 -18.30 18.76 -3.30
N ILE A 22 -17.03 18.54 -3.66
CA ILE A 22 -16.37 19.23 -4.78
C ILE A 22 -16.59 18.49 -6.10
N PHE A 23 -16.37 17.18 -6.10
CA PHE A 23 -16.31 16.40 -7.33
C PHE A 23 -17.61 15.64 -7.63
N LYS A 24 -18.57 15.63 -6.70
CA LYS A 24 -19.85 14.89 -6.74
C LYS A 24 -19.65 13.38 -6.53
N ASN A 25 -18.72 12.77 -7.25
CA ASN A 25 -18.40 11.35 -7.20
C ASN A 25 -16.90 11.14 -6.92
N ILE A 26 -16.55 9.98 -6.38
CA ILE A 26 -15.20 9.47 -6.27
C ILE A 26 -15.17 8.13 -6.98
N ASP A 27 -14.56 8.07 -8.16
CA ASP A 27 -14.58 6.88 -9.01
C ASP A 27 -13.52 5.87 -8.59
N ALA A 28 -12.38 6.35 -8.08
CA ALA A 28 -11.27 5.52 -7.65
C ALA A 28 -10.59 6.08 -6.39
N ALA A 29 -10.02 5.18 -5.61
CA ALA A 29 -9.15 5.51 -4.48
C ALA A 29 -7.86 4.68 -4.56
N VAL A 30 -6.71 5.33 -4.40
CA VAL A 30 -5.41 4.68 -4.34
C VAL A 30 -4.83 4.85 -2.94
N HIS A 31 -4.68 3.75 -2.21
CA HIS A 31 -4.15 3.76 -0.86
C HIS A 31 -2.63 3.61 -0.89
N CYS A 32 -1.92 4.75 -0.88
CA CYS A 32 -0.46 4.83 -0.90
C CYS A 32 0.14 5.20 0.46
N ALA A 33 -0.68 5.45 1.49
CA ALA A 33 -0.19 5.93 2.76
C ALA A 33 0.70 4.89 3.46
N TYR A 34 1.87 5.35 3.89
CA TYR A 34 2.85 4.54 4.62
C TYR A 34 3.41 5.36 5.79
N PRO A 35 2.61 5.59 6.83
CA PRO A 35 3.09 6.29 8.02
C PRO A 35 4.14 5.44 8.74
N ARG A 36 5.27 6.07 9.09
CA ARG A 36 6.36 5.46 9.84
C ARG A 36 6.55 6.14 11.18
N THR A 37 6.91 5.37 12.19
CA THR A 37 7.44 5.90 13.44
C THR A 37 8.96 6.02 13.36
N ASN A 38 9.57 6.82 14.21
CA ASN A 38 11.03 6.91 14.31
C ASN A 38 11.69 5.59 14.77
N LYS A 39 10.88 4.62 15.20
CA LYS A 39 11.30 3.31 15.71
C LYS A 39 10.90 2.14 14.81
N SER A 40 10.38 2.41 13.61
CA SER A 40 9.91 1.33 12.70
C SER A 40 11.05 0.50 12.08
N ALA A 41 12.29 1.00 12.10
CA ALA A 41 13.45 0.32 11.53
C ALA A 41 14.45 -0.04 12.63
N ILE A 42 14.17 -1.13 13.34
CA ILE A 42 15.07 -1.71 14.36
C ILE A 42 15.29 -3.19 14.04
N PRO A 43 16.43 -3.78 14.51
CA PRO A 43 16.70 -5.21 14.36
C PRO A 43 15.58 -6.08 14.92
N PHE A 44 15.42 -7.27 14.36
CA PHE A 44 14.38 -8.22 14.79
C PHE A 44 14.53 -8.58 16.27
N GLU A 45 15.75 -8.73 16.74
CA GLU A 45 16.09 -9.11 18.12
C GLU A 45 15.72 -8.03 19.14
N ASP A 46 15.63 -6.76 18.71
CA ASP A 46 15.33 -5.60 19.56
C ASP A 46 13.87 -5.17 19.52
N LEU A 47 13.03 -5.89 18.73
CA LEU A 47 11.61 -5.59 18.60
C LEU A 47 10.87 -5.87 19.91
N ASN A 48 9.98 -4.95 20.26
CA ASN A 48 9.06 -5.13 21.36
C ASN A 48 7.59 -4.97 20.90
N ILE A 49 6.65 -5.38 21.74
CA ILE A 49 5.24 -5.43 21.41
C ILE A 49 4.65 -4.05 21.13
N GLU A 50 5.12 -3.01 21.78
CA GLU A 50 4.63 -1.64 21.61
C GLU A 50 4.93 -1.13 20.20
N ILE A 51 6.15 -1.34 19.70
CA ILE A 51 6.59 -0.94 18.36
C ILE A 51 5.78 -1.70 17.30
N ILE A 52 5.68 -3.03 17.44
CA ILE A 52 4.90 -3.88 16.52
C ILE A 52 3.45 -3.43 16.49
N THR A 53 2.83 -3.26 17.65
CA THR A 53 1.42 -2.86 17.76
C THR A 53 1.18 -1.49 17.14
N GLN A 54 2.09 -0.56 17.34
CA GLN A 54 1.98 0.79 16.75
C GLN A 54 2.06 0.74 15.23
N ASP A 55 3.01 0.03 14.65
CA ASP A 55 3.16 -0.09 13.20
C ASP A 55 1.96 -0.83 12.58
N LEU A 56 1.50 -1.93 13.18
CA LEU A 56 0.30 -2.65 12.74
C LEU A 56 -0.94 -1.76 12.80
N LYS A 57 -1.11 -0.98 13.86
CA LYS A 57 -2.22 -0.04 14.01
C LYS A 57 -2.18 1.05 12.94
N MET A 58 -1.03 1.70 12.76
CA MET A 58 -0.88 2.85 11.86
C MET A 58 -0.96 2.48 10.38
N GLN A 59 -0.61 1.25 10.02
CA GLN A 59 -0.53 0.82 8.63
C GLN A 59 -1.58 -0.23 8.29
N LEU A 60 -1.61 -1.38 8.98
CA LEU A 60 -2.50 -2.47 8.61
C LEU A 60 -3.95 -2.22 9.05
N ALA A 61 -4.17 -1.89 10.32
CA ALA A 61 -5.52 -1.58 10.81
C ALA A 61 -6.08 -0.33 10.11
N ALA A 62 -5.26 0.71 9.92
CA ALA A 62 -5.66 1.89 9.18
C ALA A 62 -6.05 1.59 7.73
N SER A 63 -5.34 0.67 7.04
CA SER A 63 -5.71 0.22 5.70
C SER A 63 -7.08 -0.47 5.66
N ILE A 64 -7.41 -1.27 6.68
CA ILE A 64 -8.73 -1.92 6.80
C ILE A 64 -9.82 -0.87 6.97
N ILE A 65 -9.63 0.09 7.89
CA ILE A 65 -10.61 1.15 8.16
C ILE A 65 -10.78 2.06 6.95
N PHE A 66 -9.69 2.47 6.31
CA PHE A 66 -9.76 3.24 5.07
C PHE A 66 -10.57 2.50 3.98
N SER A 67 -10.27 1.23 3.77
CA SER A 67 -10.99 0.39 2.81
C SER A 67 -12.48 0.28 3.15
N GLN A 68 -12.81 0.09 4.43
CA GLN A 68 -14.20 0.02 4.91
C GLN A 68 -14.97 1.30 4.56
N LYS A 69 -14.39 2.48 4.83
CA LYS A 69 -15.02 3.78 4.57
C LYS A 69 -15.23 4.01 3.07
N ILE A 70 -14.19 3.76 2.27
CA ILE A 70 -14.25 3.89 0.80
C ILE A 70 -15.28 2.93 0.20
N ILE A 71 -15.27 1.66 0.59
CA ILE A 71 -16.21 0.64 0.07
C ILE A 71 -17.65 0.95 0.49
N LYS A 72 -17.86 1.44 1.73
CA LYS A 72 -19.19 1.90 2.14
C LYS A 72 -19.72 3.00 1.20
N TYR A 73 -18.86 3.94 0.84
CA TYR A 73 -19.20 4.97 -0.13
C TYR A 73 -19.47 4.40 -1.53
N PHE A 74 -18.60 3.53 -2.06
CA PHE A 74 -18.77 2.89 -3.37
C PHE A 74 -20.05 2.05 -3.45
N LYS A 75 -20.44 1.38 -2.36
CA LYS A 75 -21.72 0.65 -2.30
C LYS A 75 -22.93 1.59 -2.43
N LEU A 76 -22.88 2.77 -1.83
CA LEU A 76 -23.95 3.78 -1.96
C LEU A 76 -23.97 4.40 -3.35
N GLN A 77 -22.81 4.64 -3.95
CA GLN A 77 -22.67 5.16 -5.32
C GLN A 77 -23.05 4.12 -6.39
N GLY A 78 -22.87 2.82 -6.08
CA GLY A 78 -23.12 1.71 -7.00
C GLY A 78 -21.91 1.21 -7.76
N TYR A 79 -20.79 1.92 -7.74
CA TYR A 79 -19.54 1.57 -8.43
C TYR A 79 -18.32 2.16 -7.70
N GLY A 80 -17.12 1.69 -8.05
CA GLY A 80 -15.88 2.23 -7.55
C GLY A 80 -14.68 1.30 -7.75
N ASN A 81 -13.49 1.84 -7.56
CA ASN A 81 -12.24 1.12 -7.78
C ASN A 81 -11.22 1.46 -6.69
N LEU A 82 -10.85 0.47 -5.89
CA LEU A 82 -9.86 0.62 -4.81
C LEU A 82 -8.56 -0.06 -5.22
N ILE A 83 -7.46 0.68 -5.19
CA ILE A 83 -6.12 0.15 -5.42
C ILE A 83 -5.31 0.26 -4.13
N HIS A 84 -4.80 -0.86 -3.64
CA HIS A 84 -3.84 -0.89 -2.55
C HIS A 84 -2.40 -0.92 -3.09
N ILE A 85 -1.49 -0.24 -2.40
CA ILE A 85 -0.06 -0.34 -2.68
C ILE A 85 0.61 -1.19 -1.61
N SER A 86 0.98 -2.41 -2.00
CA SER A 86 1.75 -3.35 -1.19
C SER A 86 3.26 -3.23 -1.49
N SER A 87 3.96 -4.31 -1.58
CA SER A 87 5.39 -4.44 -1.91
C SER A 87 5.70 -5.88 -2.32
N ILE A 88 6.77 -6.09 -3.08
CA ILE A 88 7.34 -7.43 -3.29
C ILE A 88 7.68 -8.12 -1.96
N GLN A 89 7.99 -7.38 -0.89
CA GLN A 89 8.19 -7.93 0.45
C GLN A 89 6.90 -8.43 1.13
N GLY A 90 5.74 -8.15 0.54
CA GLY A 90 4.49 -8.81 0.90
C GLY A 90 4.30 -10.18 0.24
N LEU A 91 5.10 -10.51 -0.77
CA LEU A 91 5.05 -11.76 -1.55
C LEU A 91 6.17 -12.73 -1.18
N SER A 92 7.35 -12.20 -0.86
CA SER A 92 8.57 -12.96 -0.57
C SER A 92 9.39 -12.26 0.50
N ALA A 93 10.27 -13.01 1.15
CA ALA A 93 11.23 -12.44 2.08
C ALA A 93 12.17 -11.46 1.36
N PRO A 94 12.67 -10.42 2.05
CA PRO A 94 13.70 -9.55 1.52
C PRO A 94 15.01 -10.34 1.29
N LYS A 95 15.78 -9.89 0.30
CA LYS A 95 17.12 -10.42 0.09
C LYS A 95 18.09 -9.73 1.06
N PHE A 96 18.35 -10.37 2.21
CA PHE A 96 19.11 -9.76 3.29
C PHE A 96 20.53 -9.38 2.89
N SER A 97 21.16 -10.08 1.94
CA SER A 97 22.48 -9.70 1.42
C SER A 97 22.55 -8.27 0.83
N HIS A 98 21.43 -7.68 0.43
CA HIS A 98 21.40 -6.27 0.01
C HIS A 98 21.72 -5.30 1.16
N TYR A 99 21.39 -5.68 2.38
CA TYR A 99 21.51 -4.85 3.59
C TYR A 99 22.88 -5.00 4.27
N GLU A 100 23.66 -6.03 3.95
CA GLU A 100 24.99 -6.27 4.54
C GLU A 100 25.94 -5.11 4.28
N GLY A 101 26.60 -4.63 5.34
CA GLY A 101 27.52 -3.49 5.29
C GLY A 101 26.81 -2.15 5.13
N THR A 102 25.51 -2.09 5.44
CA THR A 102 24.72 -0.86 5.50
C THR A 102 24.07 -0.71 6.88
N GLU A 103 23.62 0.51 7.21
CA GLU A 103 22.80 0.76 8.40
C GLU A 103 21.30 0.53 8.13
N MET A 104 20.94 0.08 6.92
CA MET A 104 19.56 -0.15 6.53
C MET A 104 19.05 -1.46 7.08
N ILE A 105 17.79 -1.50 7.48
CA ILE A 105 17.10 -2.67 8.02
C ILE A 105 15.83 -2.89 7.22
N SER A 106 15.50 -4.16 6.96
CA SER A 106 14.19 -4.59 6.48
C SER A 106 13.39 -5.15 7.66
N PRO A 107 12.48 -4.37 8.25
CA PRO A 107 11.76 -4.79 9.46
C PRO A 107 10.75 -5.89 9.14
N ILE A 108 10.63 -6.90 10.01
CA ILE A 108 9.70 -8.02 9.82
C ILE A 108 8.24 -7.56 9.77
N GLN A 109 7.87 -6.56 10.59
CA GLN A 109 6.50 -6.03 10.60
C GLN A 109 6.14 -5.38 9.25
N TYR A 110 7.10 -4.84 8.51
CA TYR A 110 6.85 -4.33 7.15
C TYR A 110 6.37 -5.44 6.22
N SER A 111 7.09 -6.57 6.17
CA SER A 111 6.69 -7.72 5.36
C SER A 111 5.31 -8.26 5.79
N ALA A 112 5.06 -8.38 7.09
CA ALA A 112 3.77 -8.82 7.62
C ALA A 112 2.62 -7.87 7.23
N ILE A 113 2.83 -6.56 7.33
CA ILE A 113 1.86 -5.54 6.94
C ILE A 113 1.58 -5.62 5.43
N LYS A 114 2.62 -5.70 4.60
CA LYS A 114 2.47 -5.74 3.14
C LYS A 114 1.80 -7.03 2.66
N SER A 115 2.07 -8.17 3.30
CA SER A 115 1.30 -9.42 3.10
C SER A 115 -0.16 -9.26 3.53
N GLY A 116 -0.40 -8.61 4.67
CA GLY A 116 -1.74 -8.31 5.16
C GLY A 116 -2.55 -7.45 4.17
N ILE A 117 -1.93 -6.44 3.55
CA ILE A 117 -2.58 -5.59 2.52
C ILE A 117 -2.98 -6.43 1.29
N ILE A 118 -2.14 -7.37 0.87
CA ILE A 118 -2.49 -8.32 -0.20
C ILE A 118 -3.71 -9.17 0.19
N SER A 119 -3.71 -9.69 1.43
CA SER A 119 -4.82 -10.48 1.95
C SER A 119 -6.11 -9.68 2.02
N ILE A 120 -6.08 -8.43 2.49
CA ILE A 120 -7.21 -7.49 2.51
C ILE A 120 -7.78 -7.32 1.09
N THR A 121 -6.92 -7.11 0.10
CA THR A 121 -7.33 -6.96 -1.31
C THR A 121 -8.10 -8.18 -1.80
N LYS A 122 -7.53 -9.37 -1.61
CA LYS A 122 -8.17 -10.64 -2.03
C LYS A 122 -9.49 -10.88 -1.30
N TYR A 123 -9.53 -10.61 0.01
CA TYR A 123 -10.74 -10.72 0.81
C TYR A 123 -11.84 -9.81 0.26
N LEU A 124 -11.53 -8.52 0.06
CA LEU A 124 -12.51 -7.53 -0.38
C LEU A 124 -13.02 -7.81 -1.79
N ALA A 125 -12.14 -8.22 -2.71
CA ALA A 125 -12.53 -8.60 -4.06
C ALA A 125 -13.54 -9.77 -4.08
N LYS A 126 -13.44 -10.70 -3.12
CA LYS A 126 -14.39 -11.81 -2.96
C LYS A 126 -15.64 -11.42 -2.17
N TYR A 127 -15.49 -10.58 -1.16
CA TYR A 127 -16.59 -10.12 -0.31
C TYR A 127 -17.59 -9.23 -1.07
N LEU A 128 -17.11 -8.47 -2.06
CA LEU A 128 -17.93 -7.56 -2.83
C LEU A 128 -18.66 -8.30 -3.95
N THR A 129 -19.97 -8.42 -3.82
CA THR A 129 -20.83 -9.08 -4.83
C THR A 129 -21.21 -8.15 -5.99
N ASN A 130 -21.09 -6.83 -5.80
CA ASN A 130 -21.33 -5.85 -6.86
C ASN A 130 -20.16 -5.85 -7.84
N LYS A 131 -20.41 -6.28 -9.07
CA LYS A 131 -19.43 -6.39 -10.15
C LYS A 131 -18.86 -5.05 -10.62
N SER A 132 -19.50 -3.94 -10.26
CA SER A 132 -19.03 -2.58 -10.56
C SER A 132 -18.09 -2.01 -9.49
N ILE A 133 -17.82 -2.74 -8.40
CA ILE A 133 -16.82 -2.35 -7.39
C ILE A 133 -15.65 -3.33 -7.47
N ARG A 134 -14.46 -2.81 -7.76
CA ARG A 134 -13.24 -3.59 -7.90
C ARG A 134 -12.21 -3.22 -6.83
N VAL A 135 -11.43 -4.20 -6.41
CA VAL A 135 -10.33 -4.00 -5.46
C VAL A 135 -9.11 -4.76 -5.97
N ASN A 136 -8.04 -4.05 -6.26
CA ASN A 136 -6.79 -4.60 -6.75
C ASN A 136 -5.60 -4.10 -5.92
N CYS A 137 -4.45 -4.71 -6.12
CA CYS A 137 -3.22 -4.36 -5.43
C CYS A 137 -2.07 -4.24 -6.42
N VAL A 138 -1.15 -3.32 -6.16
CA VAL A 138 0.14 -3.25 -6.83
C VAL A 138 1.22 -3.52 -5.79
N ALA A 139 2.15 -4.42 -6.11
CA ALA A 139 3.28 -4.81 -5.25
C ALA A 139 4.61 -4.39 -5.90
N PRO A 140 4.99 -3.12 -5.84
CA PRO A 140 6.22 -2.64 -6.47
C PRO A 140 7.47 -3.26 -5.85
N GLY A 141 8.53 -3.32 -6.64
CA GLY A 141 9.89 -3.46 -6.15
C GLY A 141 10.35 -2.23 -5.37
N GLY A 142 11.64 -2.16 -5.07
CA GLY A 142 12.20 -1.01 -4.37
C GLY A 142 12.05 0.27 -5.20
N ILE A 143 11.54 1.32 -4.58
CA ILE A 143 11.45 2.66 -5.19
C ILE A 143 12.62 3.48 -4.70
N LEU A 144 13.30 4.14 -5.65
CA LEU A 144 14.47 4.96 -5.40
C LEU A 144 14.13 6.13 -4.46
N GLY A 145 14.96 6.31 -3.46
CA GLY A 145 14.86 7.36 -2.46
C GLY A 145 16.25 7.71 -1.92
N GLN A 146 16.40 7.67 -0.62
CA GLN A 146 17.66 8.00 0.08
C GLN A 146 18.43 6.75 0.52
N GLN A 147 18.41 5.66 -0.27
CA GLN A 147 19.14 4.44 0.04
C GLN A 147 20.65 4.66 -0.13
N GLN A 148 21.45 3.94 0.69
CA GLN A 148 22.90 3.96 0.62
C GLN A 148 23.41 3.36 -0.69
N GLU A 149 24.49 3.89 -1.24
CA GLU A 149 25.04 3.45 -2.54
C GLU A 149 25.42 1.96 -2.56
N SER A 150 25.97 1.45 -1.47
CA SER A 150 26.28 0.02 -1.31
C SER A 150 25.05 -0.88 -1.44
N PHE A 151 23.90 -0.44 -0.89
CA PHE A 151 22.62 -1.11 -1.05
C PHE A 151 22.13 -1.05 -2.50
N LEU A 152 22.16 0.14 -3.11
CA LEU A 152 21.72 0.35 -4.49
C LEU A 152 22.47 -0.53 -5.48
N ARG A 153 23.79 -0.64 -5.33
CA ARG A 153 24.62 -1.53 -6.16
C ARG A 153 24.18 -2.98 -6.04
N LYS A 154 24.10 -3.52 -4.81
CA LYS A 154 23.70 -4.92 -4.57
C LYS A 154 22.27 -5.20 -5.04
N TYR A 155 21.37 -4.24 -4.84
CA TYR A 155 20.00 -4.34 -5.33
C TYR A 155 19.96 -4.42 -6.86
N ASN A 156 20.69 -3.54 -7.55
CA ASN A 156 20.78 -3.49 -9.00
C ASN A 156 21.35 -4.79 -9.59
N GLU A 157 22.42 -5.34 -9.01
CA GLU A 157 23.02 -6.62 -9.38
C GLU A 157 22.03 -7.80 -9.32
N SER A 158 20.98 -7.67 -8.52
CA SER A 158 19.93 -8.69 -8.37
C SER A 158 18.76 -8.51 -9.31
N CYS A 159 18.72 -7.43 -10.07
CA CYS A 159 17.64 -7.10 -11.01
C CYS A 159 17.99 -7.52 -12.42
N THR A 160 16.99 -7.94 -13.18
CA THR A 160 17.16 -8.39 -14.59
C THR A 160 17.09 -7.25 -15.60
N SER A 161 16.60 -6.07 -15.19
CA SER A 161 16.50 -4.91 -16.08
C SER A 161 16.91 -3.63 -15.35
N LYS A 162 15.96 -2.81 -14.96
CA LYS A 162 16.18 -1.61 -14.15
C LYS A 162 16.35 -2.02 -12.68
N GLY A 163 17.25 -1.41 -11.95
CA GLY A 163 17.42 -1.62 -10.52
C GLY A 163 16.21 -1.14 -9.70
N MET A 164 16.40 -0.19 -8.79
CA MET A 164 15.25 0.43 -8.12
C MET A 164 14.43 1.28 -9.08
N LEU A 165 13.12 1.28 -8.85
CA LEU A 165 12.16 1.99 -9.69
C LEU A 165 12.15 3.49 -9.35
N ASP A 166 11.97 4.33 -10.35
CA ASP A 166 11.49 5.69 -10.12
C ASP A 166 10.00 5.66 -9.77
N PRO A 167 9.49 6.64 -8.99
CA PRO A 167 8.06 6.70 -8.67
C PRO A 167 7.17 6.67 -9.92
N GLN A 168 7.62 7.22 -11.04
CA GLN A 168 6.90 7.26 -12.31
C GLN A 168 6.72 5.87 -12.95
N ASP A 169 7.62 4.93 -12.69
CA ASP A 169 7.53 3.57 -13.24
C ASP A 169 6.30 2.80 -12.74
N VAL A 170 5.74 3.20 -11.59
CA VAL A 170 4.55 2.55 -11.01
C VAL A 170 3.24 3.17 -11.51
N VAL A 171 3.29 4.41 -11.99
CA VAL A 171 2.11 5.20 -12.37
C VAL A 171 1.31 4.53 -13.48
N GLY A 172 1.98 3.98 -14.51
CA GLY A 172 1.31 3.31 -15.63
C GLY A 172 0.43 2.14 -15.19
N THR A 173 0.91 1.32 -14.26
CA THR A 173 0.14 0.19 -13.70
C THR A 173 -1.08 0.68 -12.92
N ILE A 174 -0.93 1.74 -12.14
CA ILE A 174 -2.04 2.34 -11.38
C ILE A 174 -3.09 2.91 -12.34
N LEU A 175 -2.67 3.67 -13.35
CA LEU A 175 -3.57 4.25 -14.36
C LEU A 175 -4.34 3.15 -15.11
N PHE A 176 -3.68 2.08 -15.50
CA PHE A 176 -4.35 0.92 -16.11
C PHE A 176 -5.41 0.34 -15.16
N LEU A 177 -5.06 0.10 -13.88
CA LEU A 177 -5.98 -0.50 -12.92
C LEU A 177 -7.18 0.40 -12.57
N ILE A 178 -7.06 1.72 -12.61
CA ILE A 178 -8.18 2.63 -12.36
C ILE A 178 -9.03 2.89 -13.62
N SER A 179 -8.54 2.54 -14.80
CA SER A 179 -9.24 2.73 -16.08
C SER A 179 -10.24 1.61 -16.37
N ASP A 180 -11.09 1.83 -17.39
CA ASP A 180 -12.03 0.83 -17.90
C ASP A 180 -11.35 -0.33 -18.63
N GLU A 181 -10.10 -0.18 -19.07
CA GLU A 181 -9.29 -1.25 -19.68
C GLU A 181 -9.11 -2.44 -18.74
N SER A 182 -9.21 -2.21 -17.43
CA SER A 182 -9.12 -3.23 -16.39
C SER A 182 -10.46 -3.64 -15.79
N LYS A 183 -11.59 -3.35 -16.46
CA LYS A 183 -12.95 -3.55 -15.90
C LYS A 183 -13.25 -4.98 -15.42
N TYR A 184 -12.55 -5.98 -15.96
CA TYR A 184 -12.71 -7.38 -15.57
C TYR A 184 -11.60 -7.89 -14.63
N ILE A 185 -10.71 -7.00 -14.19
CA ILE A 185 -9.63 -7.32 -13.25
C ILE A 185 -10.09 -6.97 -11.85
N ASN A 186 -10.21 -7.97 -10.99
CA ASN A 186 -10.60 -7.82 -9.60
C ASN A 186 -9.88 -8.86 -8.71
N GLY A 187 -9.23 -8.40 -7.64
CA GLY A 187 -8.41 -9.24 -6.76
C GLY A 187 -7.02 -9.56 -7.31
N LEU A 188 -6.58 -8.83 -8.35
CA LEU A 188 -5.23 -8.95 -8.92
C LEU A 188 -4.20 -8.39 -7.93
N LEU A 189 -3.01 -8.96 -8.04
CA LEU A 189 -1.81 -8.54 -7.36
C LEU A 189 -0.71 -8.30 -8.40
#